data_62f04f26940ed8d251e2e58e045d32dc
#
_entry.id   62f04f26940ed8d251e2e58e045d32dc
#
_cell.length_a   1.000
_cell.length_b   1.000
_cell.length_c   1.000
_cell.angle_alpha   90.00
_cell.angle_beta   90.00
_cell.angle_gamma   90.00
#
_symmetry.space_group_name_H-M   'P 1'
#
loop_
_entity.id
_entity.type
_entity.pdbx_description
1 polymer ?
#
loop_
_entity_poly.entity_id
_entity_poly.type
_entity_poly.pdbx_seq_one_letter_code
_entity_poly.pdbx_strand_id
1 'polypeptide(L)'
;MKPTLNLVFLALICLFGAGCKRAMAETTIKADVIVYGGTSSAVTTAVQVSLMGKSVIIVSPDKHLGGLSSSGLGFTDTGNKEVIGGLAREFYQLIYQHYQNPEAWNWQKQSEYGNKGQGNPAIDGQNRTMWIFEPHAAEAAFEKMIKDNKITVYRDEWLDREHEVIKKDEKIISFRTLSGKLFKGKIFVDATYEGDLMAASGVSYHVGREANSVYNEQWNGVQKGVFQHGHYFKDNIDPYKIPGDPSSGLLPLISSEVPGENGTGDKKIQAFCFRLCLTKNPENKLPITKPEGYDSTQYELLVRLSATRWNEFFGKYDPIPNLKTDVNNHGPFSYDNIGMNWAYPEATYERRKEIIKEHVIYQKGLLYFMATDRRLPADVRETMNQWGYSKDEFTDNGNWPYNIYVREARRMKGKYVMTENDILGKREVPESIGMGSYALDSHNVQRYVTPGGFVQNEGDIGVSPKKPYKISLGSIMPQKEECSNLLVTVCVSCSHIAFGSIRMEPVFMILGQSAGTVAALALEIRKSIHDLSYEEIRAKLINDGQILEYK
;
A
#
# COMPACT_ATOMS: atom_id res chain seq x y z
N MET A 1 45.75 -72.92 39.85
CA MET A 1 46.29 -71.60 39.48
C MET A 1 45.14 -70.77 38.89
N LYS A 2 44.70 -69.80 39.60
CA LYS A 2 43.59 -68.88 39.16
C LYS A 2 44.20 -67.64 38.48
N PRO A 3 43.69 -67.13 37.37
CA PRO A 3 43.99 -65.76 36.95
C PRO A 3 42.96 -64.78 37.46
N THR A 4 43.47 -63.71 38.01
CA THR A 4 42.76 -62.54 38.53
C THR A 4 42.19 -61.67 37.42
N LEU A 5 40.93 -61.32 37.54
CA LEU A 5 40.17 -60.45 36.66
C LEU A 5 40.34 -58.97 37.11
N ASN A 6 41.00 -58.15 36.28
CA ASN A 6 41.05 -56.70 36.52
C ASN A 6 39.84 -56.03 35.93
N LEU A 7 39.01 -55.44 36.82
CA LEU A 7 37.92 -54.55 36.43
C LEU A 7 38.47 -53.13 36.18
N VAL A 8 38.36 -52.66 34.94
CA VAL A 8 38.62 -51.26 34.58
C VAL A 8 37.29 -50.51 34.67
N PHE A 9 37.17 -49.60 35.63
CA PHE A 9 36.05 -48.66 35.75
C PHE A 9 36.21 -47.53 34.71
N LEU A 10 35.36 -47.51 33.69
CA LEU A 10 35.27 -46.40 32.72
C LEU A 10 34.32 -45.35 33.29
N ALA A 11 34.85 -44.23 33.81
CA ALA A 11 34.06 -43.10 34.26
C ALA A 11 33.62 -42.30 33.00
N LEU A 12 32.30 -42.38 32.70
CA LEU A 12 31.66 -41.57 31.67
C LEU A 12 31.43 -40.16 32.23
N ILE A 13 32.25 -39.19 31.87
CA ILE A 13 32.05 -37.79 32.19
C ILE A 13 31.03 -37.26 31.19
N CYS A 14 29.77 -37.13 31.60
CA CYS A 14 28.72 -36.36 30.92
C CYS A 14 29.05 -34.88 31.03
N LEU A 15 29.71 -34.31 30.05
CA LEU A 15 29.80 -32.86 29.83
C LEU A 15 28.42 -32.34 29.39
N PHE A 16 27.61 -31.91 30.35
CA PHE A 16 26.47 -31.02 30.06
C PHE A 16 27.03 -29.70 29.48
N GLY A 17 27.05 -29.58 28.17
CA GLY A 17 27.26 -28.32 27.49
C GLY A 17 26.07 -27.39 27.78
N ALA A 18 26.12 -26.65 28.90
CA ALA A 18 25.26 -25.51 29.09
C ALA A 18 25.59 -24.48 28.01
N GLY A 19 24.84 -24.52 26.90
CA GLY A 19 24.86 -23.49 25.90
C GLY A 19 24.52 -22.15 26.56
N CYS A 20 25.54 -21.41 26.92
CA CYS A 20 25.41 -20.03 27.36
C CYS A 20 24.82 -19.23 26.22
N LYS A 21 23.49 -19.12 26.13
CA LYS A 21 22.84 -18.09 25.31
C LYS A 21 23.38 -16.78 25.86
N ARG A 22 24.36 -16.22 25.16
CA ARG A 22 24.87 -14.87 25.42
C ARG A 22 23.65 -13.98 25.36
N ALA A 23 23.16 -13.50 26.52
CA ALA A 23 22.13 -12.48 26.58
C ALA A 23 22.70 -11.28 25.85
N MET A 24 22.29 -11.07 24.61
CA MET A 24 22.60 -9.82 23.91
C MET A 24 22.01 -8.72 24.80
N ALA A 25 22.83 -7.74 25.18
CA ALA A 25 22.38 -6.62 25.97
C ALA A 25 21.16 -6.01 25.25
N GLU A 26 20.04 -5.99 25.96
CA GLU A 26 18.76 -5.52 25.42
C GLU A 26 18.88 -4.02 25.09
N THR A 27 18.95 -3.68 23.80
CA THR A 27 19.00 -2.29 23.38
C THR A 27 17.61 -1.69 23.47
N THR A 28 17.34 -0.96 24.54
CA THR A 28 16.08 -0.23 24.72
C THR A 28 16.20 1.16 24.11
N ILE A 29 15.34 1.46 23.16
CA ILE A 29 15.23 2.74 22.44
C ILE A 29 13.95 3.44 22.91
N LYS A 30 14.04 4.75 23.22
CA LYS A 30 12.93 5.50 23.79
C LYS A 30 12.66 6.79 23.06
N ALA A 31 11.38 7.12 22.85
CA ALA A 31 10.91 8.43 22.41
C ALA A 31 9.53 8.70 23.01
N ASP A 32 9.03 9.92 22.88
CA ASP A 32 7.66 10.24 23.28
C ASP A 32 6.65 9.54 22.36
N VAL A 33 6.94 9.57 21.03
CA VAL A 33 6.11 8.90 20.01
C VAL A 33 6.97 7.90 19.24
N ILE A 34 6.43 6.68 19.07
CA ILE A 34 7.00 5.66 18.21
C ILE A 34 6.06 5.45 17.02
N VAL A 35 6.55 5.69 15.82
CA VAL A 35 5.84 5.46 14.56
C VAL A 35 6.34 4.15 13.97
N TYR A 36 5.47 3.17 13.81
CA TYR A 36 5.77 1.92 13.13
C TYR A 36 5.26 1.95 11.69
N GLY A 37 6.20 1.81 10.74
CA GLY A 37 5.95 1.87 9.29
C GLY A 37 6.93 2.80 8.57
N GLY A 38 7.08 2.61 7.25
CA GLY A 38 7.93 3.42 6.36
C GLY A 38 7.15 4.21 5.30
N THR A 39 5.82 4.28 5.40
CA THR A 39 4.93 4.92 4.42
C THR A 39 5.05 6.46 4.43
N SER A 40 4.43 7.10 3.43
CA SER A 40 4.29 8.56 3.38
C SER A 40 3.62 9.13 4.65
N SER A 41 2.66 8.39 5.20
CA SER A 41 2.00 8.73 6.47
C SER A 41 2.95 8.66 7.67
N ALA A 42 3.85 7.68 7.71
CA ALA A 42 4.85 7.58 8.79
C ALA A 42 5.76 8.81 8.82
N VAL A 43 6.20 9.26 7.64
CA VAL A 43 7.05 10.46 7.51
C VAL A 43 6.31 11.70 7.99
N THR A 44 5.09 11.96 7.50
CA THR A 44 4.34 13.16 7.88
C THR A 44 3.92 13.16 9.35
N THR A 45 3.64 11.97 9.93
CA THR A 45 3.42 11.82 11.37
C THR A 45 4.65 12.27 12.17
N ALA A 46 5.81 11.73 11.82
CA ALA A 46 7.03 12.00 12.57
C ALA A 46 7.46 13.47 12.42
N VAL A 47 7.32 14.03 11.22
CA VAL A 47 7.60 15.46 10.96
C VAL A 47 6.71 16.34 11.84
N GLN A 48 5.41 16.11 11.86
CA GLN A 48 4.47 16.89 12.67
C GLN A 48 4.78 16.80 14.17
N VAL A 49 5.10 15.62 14.68
CA VAL A 49 5.50 15.43 16.10
C VAL A 49 6.76 16.21 16.42
N SER A 50 7.78 16.18 15.52
CA SER A 50 9.03 16.92 15.67
C SER A 50 8.80 18.42 15.64
N LEU A 51 8.00 18.94 14.69
CA LEU A 51 7.65 20.37 14.61
C LEU A 51 6.94 20.88 15.87
N MET A 52 6.22 20.01 16.58
CA MET A 52 5.57 20.30 17.86
C MET A 52 6.51 20.06 19.07
N GLY A 53 7.81 19.86 18.88
CA GLY A 53 8.83 19.78 19.92
C GLY A 53 8.80 18.52 20.77
N LYS A 54 8.20 17.42 20.27
CA LYS A 54 8.22 16.12 20.95
C LYS A 54 9.24 15.20 20.29
N SER A 55 9.83 14.29 21.07
CA SER A 55 10.75 13.29 20.54
C SER A 55 9.98 12.20 19.78
N VAL A 56 10.48 11.83 18.60
CA VAL A 56 9.86 10.83 17.73
C VAL A 56 10.90 9.93 17.06
N ILE A 57 10.53 8.68 16.86
CA ILE A 57 11.32 7.68 16.15
C ILE A 57 10.42 6.97 15.15
N ILE A 58 10.92 6.79 13.93
CA ILE A 58 10.32 5.87 12.95
C ILE A 58 11.00 4.52 13.07
N VAL A 59 10.20 3.45 13.15
CA VAL A 59 10.61 2.05 13.10
C VAL A 59 9.98 1.44 11.86
N SER A 60 10.76 1.25 10.82
CA SER A 60 10.26 0.83 9.50
C SER A 60 10.65 -0.62 9.19
N PRO A 61 9.71 -1.48 8.77
CA PRO A 61 10.05 -2.76 8.18
C PRO A 61 10.74 -2.60 6.81
N ASP A 62 10.58 -1.44 6.17
CA ASP A 62 11.16 -1.14 4.87
C ASP A 62 12.50 -0.43 4.99
N LYS A 63 13.38 -0.61 3.98
CA LYS A 63 14.62 0.15 3.84
C LYS A 63 14.35 1.56 3.34
N HIS A 64 13.41 1.71 2.41
CA HIS A 64 13.06 2.94 1.73
C HIS A 64 11.82 3.57 2.36
N LEU A 65 11.78 4.90 2.45
CA LEU A 65 10.65 5.62 3.02
C LEU A 65 9.74 6.18 1.93
N GLY A 66 8.48 6.42 2.30
CA GLY A 66 7.49 7.05 1.44
C GLY A 66 6.49 6.08 0.80
N GLY A 67 6.64 4.76 1.06
CA GLY A 67 5.70 3.75 0.59
C GLY A 67 5.55 3.74 -0.92
N LEU A 68 4.32 3.76 -1.43
CA LEU A 68 4.04 3.68 -2.88
C LEU A 68 4.55 4.90 -3.65
N SER A 69 4.55 6.10 -3.07
CA SER A 69 5.06 7.31 -3.73
C SER A 69 6.51 7.17 -4.15
N SER A 70 7.35 6.52 -3.35
CA SER A 70 8.75 6.20 -3.66
C SER A 70 8.94 4.83 -4.34
N SER A 71 7.86 4.06 -4.53
CA SER A 71 7.89 2.69 -5.07
C SER A 71 7.08 2.54 -6.37
N GLY A 72 7.10 3.56 -7.21
CA GLY A 72 6.61 3.47 -8.58
C GLY A 72 5.28 4.18 -8.86
N LEU A 73 4.48 4.58 -7.85
CA LEU A 73 3.28 5.39 -8.02
C LEU A 73 3.70 6.85 -8.31
N GLY A 74 4.16 7.08 -9.53
CA GLY A 74 4.61 8.38 -9.99
C GLY A 74 3.49 9.28 -10.50
N PHE A 75 2.35 8.70 -10.84
CA PHE A 75 1.15 9.42 -11.27
C PHE A 75 0.14 9.48 -10.12
N THR A 76 0.11 10.60 -9.39
CA THR A 76 -0.67 10.71 -8.16
C THR A 76 -2.17 10.76 -8.41
N ASP A 77 -2.92 9.91 -7.71
CA ASP A 77 -4.38 9.93 -7.65
C ASP A 77 -4.84 11.04 -6.71
N THR A 78 -5.00 12.26 -7.23
CA THR A 78 -5.25 13.46 -6.42
C THR A 78 -6.72 13.68 -6.07
N GLY A 79 -7.64 13.31 -6.94
CA GLY A 79 -8.98 13.85 -6.91
C GLY A 79 -8.94 15.39 -7.03
N ASN A 80 -9.65 16.10 -6.16
CA ASN A 80 -9.57 17.55 -6.06
C ASN A 80 -8.37 17.98 -5.21
N LYS A 81 -7.29 18.40 -5.85
CA LYS A 81 -6.03 18.80 -5.20
C LYS A 81 -6.14 20.05 -4.31
N GLU A 82 -7.19 20.85 -4.44
CA GLU A 82 -7.41 22.03 -3.59
C GLU A 82 -7.66 21.65 -2.13
N VAL A 83 -8.08 20.42 -1.84
CA VAL A 83 -8.29 19.93 -0.47
C VAL A 83 -7.07 19.22 0.13
N ILE A 84 -5.96 19.13 -0.61
CA ILE A 84 -4.70 18.58 -0.12
C ILE A 84 -3.89 19.74 0.48
N GLY A 85 -3.80 19.79 1.82
CA GLY A 85 -3.13 20.84 2.60
C GLY A 85 -1.94 20.34 3.41
N GLY A 86 -1.39 21.22 4.25
CA GLY A 86 -0.36 20.90 5.24
C GLY A 86 0.88 20.21 4.66
N LEU A 87 1.42 19.24 5.40
CA LEU A 87 2.63 18.49 5.02
C LEU A 87 2.47 17.68 3.72
N ALA A 88 1.24 17.27 3.39
CA ALA A 88 0.98 16.63 2.10
C ALA A 88 1.24 17.60 0.94
N ARG A 89 0.74 18.83 1.02
CA ARG A 89 1.03 19.88 0.02
C ARG A 89 2.51 20.23 -0.03
N GLU A 90 3.17 20.31 1.13
CA GLU A 90 4.61 20.57 1.23
C GLU A 90 5.43 19.51 0.48
N PHE A 91 5.07 18.22 0.59
CA PHE A 91 5.71 17.15 -0.18
C PHE A 91 5.64 17.44 -1.69
N TYR A 92 4.47 17.76 -2.23
CA TYR A 92 4.33 18.08 -3.66
C TYR A 92 5.01 19.39 -4.07
N GLN A 93 5.24 20.31 -3.13
CA GLN A 93 6.07 21.49 -3.34
C GLN A 93 7.57 21.14 -3.37
N LEU A 94 8.03 20.19 -2.56
CA LEU A 94 9.40 19.67 -2.63
C LEU A 94 9.65 18.96 -3.98
N ILE A 95 8.69 18.20 -4.48
CA ILE A 95 8.75 17.62 -5.82
C ILE A 95 8.84 18.72 -6.88
N TYR A 96 8.01 19.76 -6.80
CA TYR A 96 8.09 20.90 -7.72
C TYR A 96 9.48 21.56 -7.67
N GLN A 97 10.04 21.79 -6.47
CA GLN A 97 11.39 22.36 -6.30
C GLN A 97 12.47 21.48 -6.92
N HIS A 98 12.38 20.16 -6.78
CA HIS A 98 13.31 19.22 -7.40
C HIS A 98 13.37 19.43 -8.91
N TYR A 99 12.22 19.50 -9.58
CA TYR A 99 12.15 19.66 -11.03
C TYR A 99 12.33 21.10 -11.53
N GLN A 100 12.55 22.09 -10.65
CA GLN A 100 13.07 23.39 -11.04
C GLN A 100 14.59 23.36 -11.27
N ASN A 101 15.30 22.35 -10.78
CA ASN A 101 16.71 22.16 -11.06
C ASN A 101 16.89 21.56 -12.47
N PRO A 102 17.66 22.19 -13.38
CA PRO A 102 17.96 21.59 -14.69
C PRO A 102 18.59 20.21 -14.63
N GLU A 103 19.36 19.91 -13.57
CA GLU A 103 19.98 18.60 -13.35
C GLU A 103 18.99 17.48 -13.06
N ALA A 104 17.74 17.79 -12.73
CA ALA A 104 16.67 16.78 -12.57
C ALA A 104 16.16 16.26 -13.93
N TRP A 105 16.54 16.88 -15.04
CA TRP A 105 16.08 16.54 -16.38
C TRP A 105 17.18 15.87 -17.22
N ASN A 106 17.60 14.68 -16.79
CA ASN A 106 18.71 13.96 -17.39
C ASN A 106 18.43 13.41 -18.79
N TRP A 107 17.17 13.04 -19.06
CA TRP A 107 16.77 12.33 -20.29
C TRP A 107 15.75 13.08 -21.14
N GLN A 108 15.27 14.22 -20.66
CA GLN A 108 14.25 15.02 -21.31
C GLN A 108 14.42 16.49 -20.90
N LYS A 109 14.13 17.43 -21.76
CA LYS A 109 14.08 18.84 -21.36
C LYS A 109 12.76 19.13 -20.64
N GLN A 110 12.79 19.96 -19.61
CA GLN A 110 11.59 20.39 -18.90
C GLN A 110 10.53 20.94 -19.86
N SER A 111 10.95 21.72 -20.88
CA SER A 111 10.06 22.31 -21.90
C SER A 111 9.34 21.29 -22.79
N GLU A 112 9.85 20.07 -22.86
CA GLU A 112 9.27 18.96 -23.64
C GLU A 112 8.29 18.13 -22.81
N TYR A 113 8.24 18.33 -21.48
CA TYR A 113 7.35 17.64 -20.59
C TYR A 113 6.04 18.42 -20.41
N GLY A 114 4.96 17.93 -21.00
CA GLY A 114 3.66 18.61 -21.01
C GLY A 114 2.51 17.76 -20.50
N ASN A 115 2.82 16.69 -19.72
CA ASN A 115 1.79 15.77 -19.26
C ASN A 115 0.81 16.44 -18.27
N LYS A 116 -0.42 15.95 -18.24
CA LYS A 116 -1.49 16.40 -17.35
C LYS A 116 -1.89 15.27 -16.43
N GLY A 117 -1.92 15.56 -15.12
CA GLY A 117 -2.41 14.64 -14.11
C GLY A 117 -3.87 14.93 -13.82
N GLN A 118 -4.76 13.97 -14.10
CA GLN A 118 -6.18 14.02 -13.72
C GLN A 118 -6.87 15.35 -14.08
N GLY A 119 -6.68 15.79 -15.32
CA GLY A 119 -7.25 17.04 -15.85
C GLY A 119 -6.47 18.31 -15.51
N ASN A 120 -5.44 18.23 -14.67
CA ASN A 120 -4.58 19.37 -14.31
C ASN A 120 -3.19 19.23 -14.94
N PRO A 121 -2.45 20.34 -15.14
CA PRO A 121 -1.04 20.26 -15.48
C PRO A 121 -0.27 19.45 -14.43
N ALA A 122 0.65 18.60 -14.87
CA ALA A 122 1.54 17.89 -13.97
C ALA A 122 2.38 18.85 -13.13
N ILE A 123 2.83 19.94 -13.75
CA ILE A 123 3.55 21.05 -13.10
C ILE A 123 2.56 22.20 -12.93
N ASP A 124 2.27 22.54 -11.69
CA ASP A 124 1.43 23.67 -11.30
C ASP A 124 2.31 24.81 -10.75
N GLY A 125 2.65 25.74 -11.63
CA GLY A 125 3.50 26.90 -11.28
C GLY A 125 2.82 27.89 -10.33
N GLN A 126 1.49 27.99 -10.33
CA GLN A 126 0.75 28.89 -9.47
C GLN A 126 0.82 28.45 -8.00
N ASN A 127 0.57 27.17 -7.73
CA ASN A 127 0.62 26.60 -6.38
C ASN A 127 2.03 26.04 -6.04
N ARG A 128 2.96 26.05 -7.01
CA ARG A 128 4.30 25.50 -6.89
C ARG A 128 4.29 24.04 -6.44
N THR A 129 3.41 23.24 -7.05
CA THR A 129 3.25 21.82 -6.79
C THR A 129 3.45 21.00 -8.06
N MET A 130 3.92 19.76 -7.93
CA MET A 130 4.03 18.81 -9.02
C MET A 130 3.51 17.45 -8.57
N TRP A 131 2.54 16.92 -9.33
CA TRP A 131 1.73 15.76 -8.95
C TRP A 131 2.12 14.48 -9.70
N ILE A 132 3.03 14.59 -10.65
CA ILE A 132 3.56 13.47 -11.43
C ILE A 132 5.09 13.58 -11.37
N PHE A 133 5.74 12.49 -10.97
CA PHE A 133 7.17 12.48 -10.63
C PHE A 133 7.80 11.10 -10.77
N GLU A 134 9.11 11.07 -10.73
CA GLU A 134 9.90 9.84 -10.71
C GLU A 134 10.01 9.29 -9.27
N PRO A 135 10.09 7.96 -9.08
CA PRO A 135 10.16 7.36 -7.74
C PRO A 135 11.31 7.88 -6.88
N HIS A 136 12.51 8.02 -7.43
CA HIS A 136 13.67 8.54 -6.69
C HIS A 136 13.49 10.00 -6.22
N ALA A 137 12.76 10.82 -6.98
CA ALA A 137 12.46 12.19 -6.60
C ALA A 137 11.53 12.24 -5.37
N ALA A 138 10.55 11.33 -5.31
CA ALA A 138 9.69 11.19 -4.14
C ALA A 138 10.49 10.72 -2.91
N GLU A 139 11.34 9.71 -3.06
CA GLU A 139 12.19 9.23 -1.97
C GLU A 139 13.09 10.36 -1.44
N ALA A 140 13.75 11.10 -2.34
CA ALA A 140 14.59 12.23 -1.96
C ALA A 140 13.82 13.32 -1.20
N ALA A 141 12.55 13.58 -1.56
CA ALA A 141 11.69 14.52 -0.84
C ALA A 141 11.39 14.05 0.58
N PHE A 142 11.02 12.78 0.77
CA PHE A 142 10.79 12.21 2.11
C PHE A 142 12.06 12.19 2.96
N GLU A 143 13.20 11.77 2.38
CA GLU A 143 14.50 11.80 3.09
C GLU A 143 14.89 13.23 3.52
N LYS A 144 14.58 14.22 2.68
CA LYS A 144 14.78 15.64 3.02
C LYS A 144 13.89 16.04 4.20
N MET A 145 12.60 15.68 4.20
CA MET A 145 11.69 15.97 5.32
C MET A 145 12.21 15.35 6.63
N ILE A 146 12.69 14.12 6.60
CA ILE A 146 13.29 13.42 7.76
C ILE A 146 14.54 14.12 8.25
N LYS A 147 15.46 14.46 7.33
CA LYS A 147 16.75 15.10 7.63
C LYS A 147 16.57 16.51 8.22
N ASP A 148 15.72 17.31 7.60
CA ASP A 148 15.50 18.70 8.03
C ASP A 148 14.89 18.77 9.44
N ASN A 149 14.07 17.78 9.80
CA ASN A 149 13.46 17.65 11.13
C ASN A 149 14.26 16.75 12.09
N LYS A 150 15.47 16.30 11.72
CA LYS A 150 16.40 15.51 12.55
C LYS A 150 15.75 14.25 13.16
N ILE A 151 14.89 13.58 12.40
CA ILE A 151 14.17 12.41 12.84
C ILE A 151 15.07 11.17 12.72
N THR A 152 15.12 10.36 13.80
CA THR A 152 15.82 9.07 13.78
C THR A 152 14.94 8.00 13.16
N VAL A 153 15.48 7.26 12.18
CA VAL A 153 14.79 6.15 11.51
C VAL A 153 15.56 4.85 11.71
N TYR A 154 14.88 3.84 12.20
CA TYR A 154 15.34 2.45 12.25
C TYR A 154 14.71 1.69 11.07
N ARG A 155 15.53 1.26 10.12
CA ARG A 155 15.10 0.60 8.88
C ARG A 155 15.32 -0.90 8.97
N ASP A 156 14.58 -1.68 8.19
CA ASP A 156 14.60 -3.16 8.18
C ASP A 156 14.31 -3.74 9.57
N GLU A 157 13.39 -3.09 10.29
CA GLU A 157 13.00 -3.43 11.65
C GLU A 157 11.57 -3.97 11.68
N TRP A 158 11.45 -5.27 11.51
CA TRP A 158 10.18 -5.99 11.47
C TRP A 158 9.65 -6.24 12.87
N LEU A 159 8.40 -5.87 13.13
CA LEU A 159 7.72 -6.14 14.39
C LEU A 159 7.72 -7.65 14.68
N ASP A 160 8.13 -8.05 15.89
CA ASP A 160 7.82 -9.38 16.39
C ASP A 160 6.34 -9.40 16.81
N ARG A 161 5.50 -10.01 15.96
CA ARG A 161 4.05 -10.04 16.12
C ARG A 161 3.58 -11.05 17.14
N GLU A 162 4.47 -11.97 17.55
CA GLU A 162 4.15 -13.07 18.48
C GLU A 162 4.56 -12.71 19.92
N HIS A 163 3.63 -12.10 20.67
CA HIS A 163 3.77 -11.79 22.10
C HIS A 163 4.75 -10.68 22.49
N GLU A 164 5.31 -9.93 21.54
CA GLU A 164 6.32 -8.90 21.84
C GLU A 164 5.77 -7.46 21.82
N VAL A 165 4.45 -7.27 21.67
CA VAL A 165 3.78 -6.00 21.96
C VAL A 165 3.30 -6.02 23.41
N ILE A 166 4.00 -5.28 24.26
CA ILE A 166 3.72 -5.27 25.69
C ILE A 166 2.72 -4.16 26.00
N LYS A 167 1.59 -4.55 26.57
CA LYS A 167 0.55 -3.65 27.07
C LYS A 167 0.48 -3.71 28.59
N LYS A 168 0.10 -2.59 29.18
CA LYS A 168 -0.38 -2.50 30.54
C LYS A 168 -1.74 -1.81 30.51
N ASP A 169 -2.75 -2.51 30.94
CA ASP A 169 -4.15 -2.11 30.76
C ASP A 169 -4.42 -1.87 29.25
N GLU A 170 -5.05 -0.78 28.86
CA GLU A 170 -5.36 -0.40 27.47
C GLU A 170 -4.20 0.35 26.78
N LYS A 171 -2.96 0.33 27.33
CA LYS A 171 -1.82 1.10 26.79
C LYS A 171 -0.69 0.20 26.32
N ILE A 172 -0.20 0.43 25.12
CA ILE A 172 1.07 -0.10 24.64
C ILE A 172 2.18 0.57 25.45
N ILE A 173 3.09 -0.22 26.02
CA ILE A 173 4.29 0.25 26.74
C ILE A 173 5.52 0.18 25.83
N SER A 174 5.61 -0.90 25.05
CA SER A 174 6.72 -1.16 24.15
C SER A 174 6.36 -2.25 23.16
N PHE A 175 7.14 -2.31 22.08
CA PHE A 175 7.20 -3.48 21.22
C PHE A 175 8.64 -3.84 20.88
N ARG A 176 8.87 -5.09 20.49
CA ARG A 176 10.15 -5.60 20.05
C ARG A 176 10.12 -5.90 18.55
N THR A 177 11.26 -5.74 17.90
CA THR A 177 11.45 -6.19 16.52
C THR A 177 12.20 -7.51 16.46
N LEU A 178 12.13 -8.19 15.32
CA LEU A 178 12.82 -9.47 15.07
C LEU A 178 14.34 -9.35 15.22
N SER A 179 14.91 -8.16 15.11
CA SER A 179 16.33 -7.89 15.40
C SER A 179 16.67 -7.88 16.90
N GLY A 180 15.66 -7.95 17.76
CA GLY A 180 15.80 -7.92 19.23
C GLY A 180 15.78 -6.53 19.87
N LYS A 181 15.64 -5.44 19.08
CA LYS A 181 15.52 -4.07 19.61
C LYS A 181 14.16 -3.86 20.28
N LEU A 182 14.16 -3.21 21.44
CA LEU A 182 12.96 -2.86 22.19
C LEU A 182 12.68 -1.37 22.07
N PHE A 183 11.51 -1.01 21.53
CA PHE A 183 11.07 0.36 21.36
C PHE A 183 10.00 0.71 22.42
N LYS A 184 10.27 1.76 23.20
CA LYS A 184 9.39 2.24 24.29
C LYS A 184 8.89 3.65 23.97
N GLY A 185 7.58 3.87 24.09
CA GLY A 185 6.93 5.15 23.83
C GLY A 185 5.81 5.46 24.81
N LYS A 186 5.31 6.70 24.75
CA LYS A 186 4.09 7.11 25.43
C LYS A 186 2.87 6.96 24.51
N ILE A 187 3.07 7.29 23.23
CA ILE A 187 2.07 7.15 22.16
C ILE A 187 2.71 6.39 21.00
N PHE A 188 1.92 5.56 20.35
CA PHE A 188 2.30 4.74 19.21
C PHE A 188 1.44 5.08 17.99
N VAL A 189 2.02 4.97 16.80
CA VAL A 189 1.30 5.15 15.54
C VAL A 189 1.60 3.96 14.65
N ASP A 190 0.58 3.25 14.19
CA ASP A 190 0.70 2.25 13.12
C ASP A 190 0.45 2.96 11.78
N ALA A 191 1.50 3.08 11.01
CA ALA A 191 1.49 3.68 9.67
C ALA A 191 1.94 2.66 8.61
N THR A 192 1.66 1.38 8.82
CA THR A 192 1.92 0.31 7.86
C THR A 192 0.71 0.04 6.97
N TYR A 193 0.93 -0.52 5.77
CA TYR A 193 -0.17 -0.94 4.88
C TYR A 193 -0.91 -2.18 5.41
N GLU A 194 -0.31 -2.93 6.34
CA GLU A 194 -0.83 -4.19 6.88
C GLU A 194 -1.53 -4.05 8.23
N GLY A 195 -1.22 -3.01 9.02
CA GLY A 195 -1.75 -2.82 10.37
C GLY A 195 -1.25 -3.87 11.37
N ASP A 196 0.04 -4.25 11.27
CA ASP A 196 0.58 -5.32 12.11
C ASP A 196 0.71 -4.90 13.59
N LEU A 197 1.09 -3.64 13.89
CA LEU A 197 1.14 -3.15 15.27
C LEU A 197 -0.27 -3.03 15.85
N MET A 198 -1.23 -2.55 15.06
CA MET A 198 -2.63 -2.48 15.44
C MET A 198 -3.17 -3.85 15.84
N ALA A 199 -2.99 -4.85 14.98
CA ALA A 199 -3.45 -6.22 15.22
C ALA A 199 -2.76 -6.87 16.42
N ALA A 200 -1.43 -6.75 16.52
CA ALA A 200 -0.66 -7.30 17.64
C ALA A 200 -0.97 -6.61 18.98
N SER A 201 -1.53 -5.39 18.94
CA SER A 201 -2.02 -4.68 20.13
C SER A 201 -3.41 -5.13 20.59
N GLY A 202 -4.05 -6.06 19.88
CA GLY A 202 -5.39 -6.55 20.21
C GLY A 202 -6.51 -5.58 19.83
N VAL A 203 -6.26 -4.65 18.90
CA VAL A 203 -7.28 -3.76 18.34
C VAL A 203 -8.11 -4.50 17.31
N SER A 204 -9.43 -4.36 17.37
CA SER A 204 -10.36 -5.00 16.46
C SER A 204 -10.25 -4.43 15.03
N TYR A 205 -10.31 -5.32 14.05
CA TYR A 205 -10.25 -4.97 12.63
C TYR A 205 -11.12 -5.89 11.77
N HIS A 206 -11.25 -5.55 10.51
CA HIS A 206 -11.90 -6.34 9.46
C HIS A 206 -10.92 -6.67 8.35
N VAL A 207 -11.09 -7.84 7.71
CA VAL A 207 -10.40 -8.26 6.49
C VAL A 207 -11.44 -8.75 5.49
N GLY A 208 -11.31 -8.35 4.24
CA GLY A 208 -12.28 -8.67 3.19
C GLY A 208 -13.42 -7.65 3.13
N ARG A 209 -14.48 -8.00 2.42
CA ARG A 209 -15.61 -7.10 2.16
C ARG A 209 -16.74 -7.35 3.17
N GLU A 210 -17.22 -6.29 3.81
CA GLU A 210 -18.45 -6.36 4.61
C GLU A 210 -19.66 -6.51 3.69
N ALA A 211 -20.72 -7.17 4.18
CA ALA A 211 -22.00 -7.14 3.48
C ALA A 211 -22.56 -5.70 3.44
N ASN A 212 -23.26 -5.34 2.37
CA ASN A 212 -23.91 -4.04 2.22
C ASN A 212 -24.80 -3.68 3.43
N SER A 213 -25.45 -4.68 4.02
CA SER A 213 -26.33 -4.50 5.17
C SER A 213 -25.64 -4.05 6.45
N VAL A 214 -24.31 -4.27 6.59
CA VAL A 214 -23.57 -3.91 7.82
C VAL A 214 -23.56 -2.41 8.07
N TYR A 215 -23.38 -1.62 7.00
CA TYR A 215 -23.32 -0.16 7.08
C TYR A 215 -24.38 0.53 6.21
N ASN A 216 -25.36 -0.22 5.70
CA ASN A 216 -26.37 0.27 4.75
C ASN A 216 -25.72 0.93 3.52
N GLU A 217 -24.80 0.21 2.91
CA GLU A 217 -24.04 0.61 1.72
C GLU A 217 -24.64 -0.04 0.46
N GLN A 218 -24.28 0.49 -0.71
CA GLN A 218 -24.71 -0.04 -2.00
C GLN A 218 -23.59 -0.78 -2.72
N TRP A 219 -22.36 -0.28 -2.62
CA TRP A 219 -21.21 -0.67 -3.44
C TRP A 219 -20.20 -1.55 -2.71
N ASN A 220 -20.49 -1.94 -1.48
CA ASN A 220 -19.68 -2.89 -0.71
C ASN A 220 -20.04 -4.36 -1.05
N GLY A 221 -19.32 -5.32 -0.46
CA GLY A 221 -19.56 -6.74 -0.69
C GLY A 221 -19.30 -7.20 -2.12
N VAL A 222 -19.89 -8.34 -2.48
CA VAL A 222 -19.82 -8.89 -3.84
C VAL A 222 -20.61 -8.03 -4.81
N GLN A 223 -20.07 -7.77 -6.02
CA GLN A 223 -20.65 -6.88 -7.03
C GLN A 223 -20.57 -7.48 -8.43
N LYS A 224 -21.21 -8.63 -8.66
CA LYS A 224 -21.29 -9.26 -9.99
C LYS A 224 -22.06 -8.37 -10.97
N GLY A 225 -21.52 -8.23 -12.18
CA GLY A 225 -22.19 -7.48 -13.25
C GLY A 225 -22.05 -5.95 -13.13
N VAL A 226 -21.22 -5.46 -12.19
CA VAL A 226 -20.84 -4.06 -12.13
C VAL A 226 -19.56 -3.87 -12.94
N PHE A 227 -19.57 -2.94 -13.91
CA PHE A 227 -18.53 -2.76 -14.91
C PHE A 227 -18.23 -1.26 -15.11
N GLN A 228 -17.63 -0.62 -14.10
CA GLN A 228 -17.53 0.84 -14.06
C GLN A 228 -16.22 1.39 -14.64
N HIS A 229 -15.07 0.70 -14.47
CA HIS A 229 -13.78 1.16 -15.01
C HIS A 229 -13.39 0.50 -16.35
N GLY A 230 -14.16 -0.46 -16.84
CA GLY A 230 -13.83 -1.16 -18.08
C GLY A 230 -12.85 -2.33 -17.92
N HIS A 231 -12.57 -2.76 -16.69
CA HIS A 231 -11.66 -3.87 -16.38
C HIS A 231 -12.37 -5.24 -16.40
N TYR A 232 -13.25 -5.46 -17.38
CA TYR A 232 -14.08 -6.66 -17.52
C TYR A 232 -13.99 -7.23 -18.95
N PHE A 233 -14.32 -8.51 -19.11
CA PHE A 233 -14.38 -9.15 -20.42
C PHE A 233 -15.67 -8.74 -21.14
N LYS A 234 -15.54 -8.07 -22.28
CA LYS A 234 -16.65 -7.68 -23.16
C LYS A 234 -17.08 -8.83 -24.09
N ASP A 235 -16.13 -9.70 -24.41
CA ASP A 235 -16.33 -10.86 -25.27
C ASP A 235 -16.43 -12.13 -24.43
N ASN A 236 -17.14 -13.12 -24.95
CA ASN A 236 -17.29 -14.44 -24.34
C ASN A 236 -15.99 -15.24 -24.52
N ILE A 237 -15.15 -15.28 -23.51
CA ILE A 237 -13.87 -15.99 -23.53
C ILE A 237 -14.02 -17.30 -22.74
N ASP A 238 -13.64 -18.38 -23.37
CA ASP A 238 -13.64 -19.73 -22.77
C ASP A 238 -12.60 -19.83 -21.63
N PRO A 239 -12.98 -20.31 -20.43
CA PRO A 239 -12.12 -20.36 -19.26
C PRO A 239 -11.28 -21.63 -19.12
N TYR A 240 -11.51 -22.66 -19.94
CA TYR A 240 -10.96 -23.99 -19.73
C TYR A 240 -9.62 -24.20 -20.43
N LYS A 241 -8.78 -25.11 -19.93
CA LYS A 241 -7.48 -25.46 -20.53
C LYS A 241 -7.64 -25.93 -21.98
N ILE A 242 -8.61 -26.79 -22.23
CA ILE A 242 -9.05 -27.17 -23.58
C ILE A 242 -10.35 -26.44 -23.86
N PRO A 243 -10.39 -25.53 -24.85
CA PRO A 243 -11.60 -24.77 -25.15
C PRO A 243 -12.84 -25.67 -25.36
N GLY A 244 -13.94 -25.34 -24.69
CA GLY A 244 -15.20 -26.10 -24.75
C GLY A 244 -15.25 -27.34 -23.89
N ASP A 245 -14.17 -27.69 -23.19
CA ASP A 245 -14.12 -28.87 -22.31
C ASP A 245 -13.93 -28.52 -20.83
N PRO A 246 -15.03 -28.43 -20.04
CA PRO A 246 -14.94 -28.17 -18.61
C PRO A 246 -14.13 -29.22 -17.83
N SER A 247 -14.06 -30.47 -18.32
CA SER A 247 -13.32 -31.53 -17.65
C SER A 247 -11.80 -31.34 -17.69
N SER A 248 -11.31 -30.51 -18.60
CA SER A 248 -9.89 -30.16 -18.72
C SER A 248 -9.38 -29.27 -17.58
N GLY A 249 -10.30 -28.71 -16.79
CA GLY A 249 -10.00 -27.77 -15.70
C GLY A 249 -9.80 -26.32 -16.19
N LEU A 250 -9.77 -25.38 -15.23
CA LEU A 250 -9.67 -23.94 -15.52
C LEU A 250 -8.25 -23.53 -15.91
N LEU A 251 -8.17 -22.51 -16.72
CA LEU A 251 -6.92 -21.77 -16.94
C LEU A 251 -6.41 -21.19 -15.61
N PRO A 252 -5.08 -20.96 -15.48
CA PRO A 252 -4.52 -20.28 -14.33
C PRO A 252 -5.20 -18.93 -14.07
N LEU A 253 -5.18 -18.48 -12.81
CA LEU A 253 -5.75 -17.21 -12.36
C LEU A 253 -7.28 -17.07 -12.51
N ILE A 254 -7.99 -18.15 -12.76
CA ILE A 254 -9.45 -18.20 -12.71
C ILE A 254 -9.85 -19.01 -11.47
N SER A 255 -10.65 -18.40 -10.60
CA SER A 255 -11.17 -19.06 -9.41
C SER A 255 -12.21 -20.12 -9.77
N SER A 256 -12.14 -21.29 -9.12
CA SER A 256 -13.19 -22.29 -9.16
C SER A 256 -14.39 -21.92 -8.29
N GLU A 257 -14.24 -20.94 -7.40
CA GLU A 257 -15.32 -20.43 -6.57
C GLU A 257 -16.20 -19.47 -7.35
N VAL A 258 -17.51 -19.68 -7.30
CA VAL A 258 -18.49 -18.72 -7.81
C VAL A 258 -18.68 -17.61 -6.77
N PRO A 259 -18.65 -16.33 -7.15
CA PRO A 259 -18.95 -15.24 -6.22
C PRO A 259 -20.34 -15.40 -5.59
N GLY A 260 -20.47 -15.02 -4.32
CA GLY A 260 -21.75 -14.98 -3.60
C GLY A 260 -22.81 -14.10 -4.26
N GLU A 261 -23.95 -13.93 -3.62
CA GLU A 261 -24.97 -12.98 -4.06
C GLU A 261 -24.48 -11.54 -3.89
N ASN A 262 -24.92 -10.64 -4.79
CA ASN A 262 -24.53 -9.24 -4.74
C ASN A 262 -24.90 -8.62 -3.38
N GLY A 263 -23.96 -7.86 -2.82
CA GLY A 263 -24.07 -7.25 -1.50
C GLY A 263 -23.76 -8.18 -0.33
N THR A 264 -23.42 -9.46 -0.54
CA THR A 264 -22.93 -10.33 0.53
C THR A 264 -21.45 -10.06 0.83
N GLY A 265 -21.05 -10.20 2.10
CA GLY A 265 -19.65 -10.08 2.50
C GLY A 265 -18.82 -11.34 2.20
N ASP A 266 -17.51 -11.14 2.07
CA ASP A 266 -16.53 -12.24 1.97
C ASP A 266 -15.18 -11.84 2.57
N LYS A 267 -14.19 -12.74 2.53
CA LYS A 267 -12.82 -12.51 3.02
C LYS A 267 -11.85 -12.05 1.92
N LYS A 268 -12.36 -11.77 0.73
CA LYS A 268 -11.54 -11.42 -0.42
C LYS A 268 -11.25 -9.91 -0.43
N ILE A 269 -10.09 -9.54 -0.95
CA ILE A 269 -9.61 -8.15 -1.04
C ILE A 269 -9.24 -7.80 -2.47
N GLN A 270 -9.12 -6.52 -2.77
CA GLN A 270 -8.69 -5.98 -4.05
C GLN A 270 -7.34 -6.55 -4.48
N ALA A 271 -7.18 -6.80 -5.78
CA ALA A 271 -5.93 -7.31 -6.33
C ALA A 271 -4.74 -6.36 -6.13
N PHE A 272 -3.55 -6.93 -6.05
CA PHE A 272 -2.28 -6.22 -5.94
C PHE A 272 -1.51 -6.22 -7.26
N CYS A 273 -0.65 -5.21 -7.43
CA CYS A 273 0.38 -5.15 -8.45
C CYS A 273 1.58 -4.35 -7.97
N PHE A 274 2.69 -4.39 -8.70
CA PHE A 274 3.71 -3.35 -8.61
C PHE A 274 3.40 -2.24 -9.61
N ARG A 275 3.65 -0.99 -9.23
CA ARG A 275 3.65 0.16 -10.13
C ARG A 275 5.02 0.23 -10.80
N LEU A 276 5.09 -0.04 -12.10
CA LEU A 276 6.37 -0.22 -12.78
C LEU A 276 6.86 1.08 -13.39
N CYS A 277 8.12 1.42 -13.16
CA CYS A 277 8.79 2.53 -13.80
C CYS A 277 9.63 2.02 -14.99
N LEU A 278 9.06 2.08 -16.18
CA LEU A 278 9.72 1.66 -17.41
C LEU A 278 10.14 2.86 -18.27
N THR A 279 11.08 2.63 -19.20
CA THR A 279 11.52 3.65 -20.17
C THR A 279 11.73 3.07 -21.55
N LYS A 280 11.60 3.93 -22.57
CA LYS A 280 12.00 3.66 -23.96
C LYS A 280 13.37 4.25 -24.30
N ASN A 281 13.93 5.09 -23.44
CA ASN A 281 15.22 5.70 -23.68
C ASN A 281 16.34 4.65 -23.71
N PRO A 282 17.03 4.41 -24.85
CA PRO A 282 18.02 3.36 -24.98
C PRO A 282 19.23 3.53 -24.04
N GLU A 283 19.56 4.76 -23.64
CA GLU A 283 20.68 5.04 -22.74
C GLU A 283 20.33 4.70 -21.28
N ASN A 284 19.04 4.81 -20.91
CA ASN A 284 18.52 4.54 -19.57
C ASN A 284 17.79 3.18 -19.44
N LYS A 285 17.75 2.38 -20.50
CA LYS A 285 16.95 1.15 -20.55
C LYS A 285 17.77 -0.10 -20.23
N LEU A 286 17.21 -0.95 -19.33
CA LEU A 286 17.63 -2.34 -19.15
C LEU A 286 16.63 -3.29 -19.84
N PRO A 287 17.09 -4.36 -20.49
CA PRO A 287 16.22 -5.27 -21.21
C PRO A 287 15.28 -6.05 -20.29
N ILE A 288 14.08 -6.34 -20.77
CA ILE A 288 13.15 -7.27 -20.14
C ILE A 288 13.68 -8.68 -20.41
N THR A 289 13.97 -9.43 -19.36
CA THR A 289 14.49 -10.79 -19.42
C THR A 289 13.48 -11.79 -18.87
N LYS A 290 13.61 -13.06 -19.27
CA LYS A 290 12.78 -14.16 -18.75
C LYS A 290 13.03 -14.32 -17.24
N PRO A 291 12.02 -14.15 -16.38
CA PRO A 291 12.22 -14.34 -14.95
C PRO A 291 12.33 -15.82 -14.60
N GLU A 292 13.05 -16.12 -13.53
CA GLU A 292 13.05 -17.45 -12.93
C GLU A 292 11.62 -17.79 -12.45
N GLY A 293 11.19 -19.03 -12.70
CA GLY A 293 9.81 -19.46 -12.39
C GLY A 293 8.76 -19.04 -13.44
N TYR A 294 9.18 -18.48 -14.58
CA TYR A 294 8.27 -18.12 -15.66
C TYR A 294 7.52 -19.33 -16.21
N ASP A 295 6.18 -19.19 -16.26
CA ASP A 295 5.27 -20.15 -16.88
C ASP A 295 4.35 -19.43 -17.86
N SER A 296 4.50 -19.70 -19.16
CA SER A 296 3.70 -19.07 -20.22
C SER A 296 2.21 -19.44 -20.17
N THR A 297 1.83 -20.53 -19.52
CA THR A 297 0.44 -20.95 -19.39
C THR A 297 -0.39 -19.97 -18.56
N GLN A 298 0.24 -19.20 -17.68
CA GLN A 298 -0.43 -18.15 -16.90
C GLN A 298 -1.02 -17.04 -17.77
N TYR A 299 -0.55 -16.87 -19.00
CA TYR A 299 -0.97 -15.82 -19.93
C TYR A 299 -1.86 -16.32 -21.05
N GLU A 300 -2.30 -17.58 -21.01
CA GLU A 300 -3.19 -18.18 -22.02
C GLU A 300 -4.50 -17.38 -22.19
N LEU A 301 -5.05 -16.88 -21.08
CA LEU A 301 -6.24 -16.04 -21.11
C LEU A 301 -5.99 -14.71 -21.88
N LEU A 302 -4.77 -14.14 -21.79
CA LEU A 302 -4.38 -12.96 -22.56
C LEU A 302 -4.31 -13.28 -24.06
N VAL A 303 -3.83 -14.47 -24.44
CA VAL A 303 -3.83 -14.92 -25.84
C VAL A 303 -5.25 -14.97 -26.38
N ARG A 304 -6.18 -15.58 -25.64
CA ARG A 304 -7.60 -15.64 -26.04
C ARG A 304 -8.25 -14.28 -26.13
N LEU A 305 -7.92 -13.38 -25.19
CA LEU A 305 -8.37 -12.00 -25.21
C LEU A 305 -7.83 -11.26 -26.44
N SER A 306 -6.57 -11.45 -26.80
CA SER A 306 -5.92 -10.80 -27.94
C SER A 306 -6.50 -11.24 -29.30
N ALA A 307 -7.19 -12.38 -29.34
CA ALA A 307 -7.91 -12.85 -30.52
C ALA A 307 -9.26 -12.14 -30.72
N THR A 308 -9.72 -11.34 -29.77
CA THR A 308 -10.92 -10.50 -29.88
C THR A 308 -10.58 -9.12 -30.45
N ARG A 309 -11.48 -8.15 -30.29
CA ARG A 309 -11.23 -6.75 -30.70
C ARG A 309 -10.47 -5.95 -29.65
N TRP A 310 -10.16 -6.53 -28.47
CA TRP A 310 -9.43 -5.83 -27.42
C TRP A 310 -7.97 -5.63 -27.82
N ASN A 311 -7.48 -4.39 -27.72
CA ASN A 311 -6.13 -3.99 -28.13
C ASN A 311 -5.47 -3.00 -27.16
N GLU A 312 -5.97 -2.90 -25.93
CA GLU A 312 -5.55 -1.86 -24.98
C GLU A 312 -4.37 -2.32 -24.08
N PHE A 313 -3.41 -3.07 -24.64
CA PHE A 313 -2.26 -3.62 -23.92
C PHE A 313 -1.41 -2.59 -23.16
N PHE A 314 -1.37 -1.35 -23.68
CA PHE A 314 -0.56 -0.25 -23.14
C PHE A 314 -1.42 0.91 -22.63
N GLY A 315 -2.70 0.66 -22.31
CA GLY A 315 -3.67 1.70 -21.98
C GLY A 315 -3.35 2.51 -20.72
N LYS A 316 -2.49 2.00 -19.84
CA LYS A 316 -2.05 2.65 -18.60
C LYS A 316 -0.52 2.61 -18.45
N TYR A 317 0.17 3.08 -19.47
CA TYR A 317 1.58 3.44 -19.46
C TYR A 317 1.66 4.96 -19.38
N ASP A 318 1.36 5.49 -18.18
CA ASP A 318 1.21 6.93 -17.97
C ASP A 318 2.59 7.62 -17.97
N PRO A 319 2.83 8.63 -18.83
CA PRO A 319 4.13 9.29 -18.90
C PRO A 319 4.46 10.05 -17.62
N ILE A 320 5.65 9.84 -17.09
CA ILE A 320 6.26 10.62 -16.01
C ILE A 320 7.56 11.27 -16.53
N PRO A 321 8.20 12.20 -15.80
CA PRO A 321 9.40 12.87 -16.27
C PRO A 321 10.51 11.95 -16.79
N ASN A 322 11.39 12.50 -17.61
CA ASN A 322 12.60 11.84 -18.12
C ASN A 322 12.32 10.60 -19.01
N LEU A 323 11.25 10.67 -19.85
CA LEU A 323 10.86 9.62 -20.79
C LEU A 323 10.57 8.26 -20.10
N LYS A 324 10.15 8.32 -18.85
CA LYS A 324 9.71 7.17 -18.08
C LYS A 324 8.19 7.06 -18.06
N THR A 325 7.69 5.95 -17.50
CA THR A 325 6.25 5.73 -17.33
C THR A 325 5.96 5.09 -15.99
N ASP A 326 4.80 5.43 -15.43
CA ASP A 326 4.15 4.68 -14.38
C ASP A 326 3.18 3.68 -15.02
N VAL A 327 3.45 2.39 -14.90
CA VAL A 327 2.58 1.34 -15.44
C VAL A 327 1.59 0.91 -14.38
N ASN A 328 0.31 1.12 -14.66
CA ASN A 328 -0.80 0.72 -13.79
C ASN A 328 -1.60 -0.44 -14.43
N ASN A 329 -2.56 -0.97 -13.67
CA ASN A 329 -3.50 -1.97 -14.18
C ASN A 329 -4.39 -1.40 -15.29
N HIS A 330 -4.72 -2.22 -16.26
CA HIS A 330 -5.67 -1.87 -17.32
C HIS A 330 -6.28 -3.11 -17.96
N GLY A 331 -7.55 -3.00 -18.35
CA GLY A 331 -8.27 -4.03 -19.08
C GLY A 331 -8.65 -5.28 -18.25
N PRO A 332 -9.28 -6.26 -18.89
CA PRO A 332 -9.75 -7.49 -18.22
C PRO A 332 -8.63 -8.44 -17.83
N PHE A 333 -7.53 -8.47 -18.61
CA PHE A 333 -6.28 -9.14 -18.23
C PHE A 333 -5.27 -8.04 -17.86
N SER A 334 -4.91 -7.96 -16.60
CA SER A 334 -4.30 -6.79 -16.00
C SER A 334 -2.91 -7.08 -15.43
N TYR A 335 -2.14 -6.03 -15.10
CA TYR A 335 -0.98 -6.12 -14.22
C TYR A 335 -1.36 -6.47 -12.79
N ASP A 336 -2.62 -6.25 -12.40
CA ASP A 336 -3.18 -6.79 -11.16
C ASP A 336 -3.20 -8.32 -11.23
N ASN A 337 -2.59 -8.98 -10.25
CA ASN A 337 -2.62 -10.44 -10.12
C ASN A 337 -3.90 -10.86 -9.40
N ILE A 338 -5.02 -10.79 -10.11
CA ILE A 338 -6.39 -10.90 -9.57
C ILE A 338 -6.60 -12.22 -8.84
N GLY A 339 -7.02 -12.14 -7.57
CA GLY A 339 -7.35 -13.29 -6.74
C GLY A 339 -6.14 -13.98 -6.06
N MET A 340 -4.91 -13.49 -6.27
CA MET A 340 -3.70 -14.16 -5.77
C MET A 340 -3.16 -13.58 -4.46
N ASN A 341 -3.90 -12.68 -3.81
CA ASN A 341 -3.46 -11.94 -2.62
C ASN A 341 -4.39 -12.08 -1.40
N TRP A 342 -5.46 -12.85 -1.46
CA TRP A 342 -6.48 -12.90 -0.39
C TRP A 342 -5.91 -13.32 0.98
N ALA A 343 -4.91 -14.18 1.00
CA ALA A 343 -4.25 -14.62 2.23
C ALA A 343 -3.29 -13.57 2.83
N TYR A 344 -2.90 -12.54 2.06
CA TYR A 344 -1.82 -11.61 2.44
C TYR A 344 -2.02 -10.91 3.79
N PRO A 345 -3.22 -10.37 4.13
CA PRO A 345 -3.40 -9.63 5.37
C PRO A 345 -3.06 -10.42 6.63
N GLU A 346 -3.46 -11.70 6.67
CA GLU A 346 -3.31 -12.57 7.85
C GLU A 346 -2.11 -13.53 7.75
N ALA A 347 -1.34 -13.46 6.67
CA ALA A 347 -0.21 -14.34 6.44
C ALA A 347 0.98 -14.05 7.38
N THR A 348 1.80 -15.07 7.64
CA THR A 348 3.13 -14.89 8.25
C THR A 348 4.03 -14.04 7.34
N TYR A 349 5.12 -13.52 7.84
CA TYR A 349 6.07 -12.76 7.03
C TYR A 349 6.65 -13.60 5.88
N GLU A 350 6.92 -14.88 6.12
CA GLU A 350 7.40 -15.83 5.11
C GLU A 350 6.36 -15.99 4.00
N ARG A 351 5.08 -16.22 4.35
CA ARG A 351 4.01 -16.36 3.35
C ARG A 351 3.74 -15.06 2.60
N ARG A 352 3.83 -13.89 3.25
CA ARG A 352 3.77 -12.59 2.55
C ARG A 352 4.89 -12.44 1.53
N LYS A 353 6.13 -12.81 1.89
CA LYS A 353 7.28 -12.80 0.96
C LYS A 353 7.06 -13.72 -0.24
N GLU A 354 6.46 -14.90 -0.03
CA GLU A 354 6.10 -15.81 -1.13
C GLU A 354 5.05 -15.17 -2.04
N ILE A 355 3.97 -14.62 -1.50
CA ILE A 355 2.93 -13.92 -2.28
C ILE A 355 3.55 -12.75 -3.07
N ILE A 356 4.42 -11.96 -2.47
CA ILE A 356 5.14 -10.89 -3.16
C ILE A 356 5.97 -11.45 -4.31
N LYS A 357 6.73 -12.54 -4.09
CA LYS A 357 7.54 -13.21 -5.12
C LYS A 357 6.66 -13.73 -6.27
N GLU A 358 5.52 -14.31 -5.97
CA GLU A 358 4.54 -14.76 -6.98
C GLU A 358 4.08 -13.58 -7.87
N HIS A 359 3.81 -12.40 -7.28
CA HIS A 359 3.47 -11.19 -8.02
C HIS A 359 4.63 -10.64 -8.87
N VAL A 360 5.86 -10.69 -8.36
CA VAL A 360 7.06 -10.34 -9.14
C VAL A 360 7.21 -11.24 -10.38
N ILE A 361 7.07 -12.56 -10.18
CA ILE A 361 7.16 -13.53 -11.29
C ILE A 361 6.06 -13.29 -12.31
N TYR A 362 4.83 -13.08 -11.85
CA TYR A 362 3.68 -12.79 -12.70
C TYR A 362 3.90 -11.53 -13.55
N GLN A 363 4.25 -10.40 -12.94
CA GLN A 363 4.39 -9.15 -13.70
C GLN A 363 5.63 -9.12 -14.60
N LYS A 364 6.79 -9.60 -14.13
CA LYS A 364 7.99 -9.75 -14.98
C LYS A 364 7.73 -10.72 -16.12
N GLY A 365 7.04 -11.81 -15.84
CA GLY A 365 6.64 -12.79 -16.83
C GLY A 365 5.66 -12.23 -17.87
N LEU A 366 4.71 -11.38 -17.44
CA LEU A 366 3.77 -10.71 -18.35
C LEU A 366 4.52 -9.78 -19.33
N LEU A 367 5.46 -8.97 -18.83
CA LEU A 367 6.30 -8.12 -19.69
C LEU A 367 7.09 -8.96 -20.71
N TYR A 368 7.72 -10.04 -20.24
CA TYR A 368 8.48 -10.95 -21.10
C TYR A 368 7.58 -11.66 -22.12
N PHE A 369 6.39 -12.12 -21.69
CA PHE A 369 5.41 -12.75 -22.56
C PHE A 369 4.97 -11.80 -23.67
N MET A 370 4.62 -10.57 -23.33
CA MET A 370 4.22 -9.53 -24.30
C MET A 370 5.34 -9.18 -25.27
N ALA A 371 6.61 -9.28 -24.87
CA ALA A 371 7.75 -9.01 -25.73
C ALA A 371 8.09 -10.17 -26.67
N THR A 372 7.78 -11.42 -26.34
CA THR A 372 8.38 -12.58 -27.01
C THR A 372 7.40 -13.61 -27.56
N ASP A 373 6.18 -13.74 -27.00
CA ASP A 373 5.27 -14.82 -27.39
C ASP A 373 4.62 -14.55 -28.75
N ARG A 374 4.84 -15.46 -29.70
CA ARG A 374 4.39 -15.33 -31.08
C ARG A 374 2.87 -15.47 -31.26
N ARG A 375 2.13 -15.90 -30.25
CA ARG A 375 0.68 -15.98 -30.26
C ARG A 375 0.02 -14.60 -30.07
N LEU A 376 0.77 -13.61 -29.56
CA LEU A 376 0.32 -12.22 -29.49
C LEU A 376 0.59 -11.50 -30.84
N PRO A 377 -0.16 -10.45 -31.16
CA PRO A 377 0.06 -9.61 -32.35
C PRO A 377 1.50 -9.09 -32.45
N ALA A 378 2.01 -8.95 -33.66
CA ALA A 378 3.41 -8.53 -33.88
C ALA A 378 3.70 -7.12 -33.37
N ASP A 379 2.77 -6.19 -33.57
CA ASP A 379 2.84 -4.80 -33.10
C ASP A 379 2.90 -4.68 -31.56
N VAL A 380 2.21 -5.59 -30.84
CA VAL A 380 2.29 -5.67 -29.38
C VAL A 380 3.71 -6.06 -28.95
N ARG A 381 4.28 -7.08 -29.59
CA ARG A 381 5.66 -7.53 -29.29
C ARG A 381 6.69 -6.45 -29.63
N GLU A 382 6.57 -5.82 -30.80
CA GLU A 382 7.43 -4.73 -31.24
C GLU A 382 7.37 -3.53 -30.30
N THR A 383 6.16 -3.15 -29.89
CA THR A 383 5.96 -2.07 -28.90
C THR A 383 6.57 -2.42 -27.56
N MET A 384 6.32 -3.65 -27.05
CA MET A 384 6.86 -4.07 -25.75
C MET A 384 8.39 -4.12 -25.74
N ASN A 385 9.03 -4.53 -26.85
CA ASN A 385 10.49 -4.55 -26.98
C ASN A 385 11.13 -3.14 -27.00
N GLN A 386 10.35 -2.07 -27.18
CA GLN A 386 10.85 -0.72 -27.01
C GLN A 386 11.02 -0.36 -25.52
N TRP A 387 10.24 -0.96 -24.62
CA TRP A 387 10.27 -0.73 -23.18
C TRP A 387 11.33 -1.56 -22.46
N GLY A 388 11.79 -1.08 -21.33
CA GLY A 388 12.64 -1.79 -20.39
C GLY A 388 12.65 -1.12 -19.02
N TYR A 389 13.32 -1.74 -18.05
CA TYR A 389 13.45 -1.16 -16.71
C TYR A 389 14.36 0.07 -16.76
N SER A 390 14.02 1.10 -15.97
CA SER A 390 14.84 2.32 -15.86
C SER A 390 16.09 2.03 -15.03
N LYS A 391 17.31 2.27 -15.60
CA LYS A 391 18.59 2.02 -14.91
C LYS A 391 18.79 2.84 -13.65
N ASP A 392 18.21 4.03 -13.63
CA ASP A 392 18.36 5.03 -12.56
C ASP A 392 17.27 4.96 -11.50
N GLU A 393 16.36 3.98 -11.58
CA GLU A 393 15.34 3.74 -10.56
C GLU A 393 15.57 2.41 -9.84
N PHE A 394 15.32 2.38 -8.52
CA PHE A 394 15.39 1.17 -7.68
C PHE A 394 16.72 0.41 -7.82
N THR A 395 17.84 1.15 -7.85
CA THR A 395 19.17 0.65 -8.22
C THR A 395 19.71 -0.44 -7.31
N ASP A 396 19.29 -0.46 -6.06
CA ASP A 396 19.67 -1.47 -5.05
C ASP A 396 18.64 -2.62 -4.91
N ASN A 397 17.57 -2.59 -5.74
CA ASN A 397 16.54 -3.65 -5.80
C ASN A 397 16.39 -4.27 -7.21
N GLY A 398 17.47 -4.29 -8.00
CA GLY A 398 17.46 -4.84 -9.35
C GLY A 398 16.52 -4.09 -10.31
N ASN A 399 16.40 -2.79 -10.14
CA ASN A 399 15.57 -1.88 -10.93
C ASN A 399 14.06 -2.25 -10.93
N TRP A 400 13.62 -2.86 -9.82
CA TRP A 400 12.25 -3.26 -9.55
C TRP A 400 11.70 -2.49 -8.33
N PRO A 401 10.42 -2.05 -8.34
CA PRO A 401 9.84 -1.27 -7.22
C PRO A 401 10.02 -1.95 -5.86
N TYR A 402 10.28 -1.16 -4.81
CA TYR A 402 10.53 -1.65 -3.46
C TYR A 402 9.32 -2.33 -2.84
N ASN A 403 8.15 -1.71 -2.98
CA ASN A 403 6.91 -2.17 -2.36
C ASN A 403 5.90 -2.63 -3.41
N ILE A 404 5.22 -3.75 -3.13
CA ILE A 404 3.99 -4.10 -3.83
C ILE A 404 2.87 -3.14 -3.41
N TYR A 405 1.97 -2.80 -4.32
CA TYR A 405 0.79 -2.00 -4.00
C TYR A 405 -0.21 -2.82 -3.19
N VAL A 406 -0.08 -2.78 -1.87
CA VAL A 406 -1.07 -3.29 -0.93
C VAL A 406 -2.24 -2.32 -0.92
N ARG A 407 -3.21 -2.52 -1.82
CA ARG A 407 -4.39 -1.64 -1.93
C ARG A 407 -5.30 -1.75 -0.74
N GLU A 408 -5.28 -2.88 -0.06
CA GLU A 408 -6.10 -3.17 1.11
C GLU A 408 -5.52 -4.34 1.88
N ALA A 409 -5.52 -4.24 3.22
CA ALA A 409 -5.21 -5.36 4.09
C ALA A 409 -6.23 -5.39 5.24
N ARG A 410 -5.79 -5.14 6.49
CA ARG A 410 -6.69 -4.94 7.62
C ARG A 410 -7.27 -3.54 7.59
N ARG A 411 -8.49 -3.39 8.05
CA ARG A 411 -9.13 -2.09 8.32
C ARG A 411 -9.61 -2.08 9.76
N MET A 412 -9.20 -1.09 10.54
CA MET A 412 -9.55 -0.94 11.95
C MET A 412 -11.08 -0.86 12.16
N LYS A 413 -11.58 -1.36 13.28
CA LYS A 413 -12.91 -1.06 13.81
C LYS A 413 -12.76 -0.04 14.93
N GLY A 414 -12.54 1.22 14.54
CA GLY A 414 -12.23 2.30 15.47
C GLY A 414 -13.46 3.02 16.02
N LYS A 415 -13.20 4.18 16.66
CA LYS A 415 -14.23 5.04 17.27
C LYS A 415 -15.31 5.50 16.26
N TYR A 416 -14.93 5.68 14.99
CA TYR A 416 -15.82 6.02 13.89
C TYR A 416 -15.44 5.22 12.65
N VAL A 417 -16.41 4.55 12.02
CA VAL A 417 -16.19 3.81 10.76
C VAL A 417 -16.63 4.70 9.61
N MET A 418 -15.68 5.12 8.77
CA MET A 418 -15.97 5.79 7.51
C MET A 418 -16.62 4.81 6.53
N THR A 419 -17.68 5.25 5.85
CA THR A 419 -18.46 4.40 4.95
C THR A 419 -18.72 5.09 3.62
N GLU A 420 -19.27 4.37 2.64
CA GLU A 420 -19.78 4.93 1.39
C GLU A 420 -20.68 6.16 1.63
N ASN A 421 -21.50 6.12 2.69
CA ASN A 421 -22.45 7.18 2.99
C ASN A 421 -21.76 8.50 3.36
N ASP A 422 -20.58 8.43 3.99
CA ASP A 422 -19.72 9.58 4.28
C ASP A 422 -19.09 10.14 3.00
N ILE A 423 -18.51 9.25 2.19
CA ILE A 423 -17.83 9.59 0.94
C ILE A 423 -18.79 10.27 -0.04
N LEU A 424 -19.99 9.72 -0.18
CA LEU A 424 -21.02 10.24 -1.11
C LEU A 424 -21.84 11.41 -0.53
N GLY A 425 -21.52 11.86 0.70
CA GLY A 425 -22.19 13.00 1.34
C GLY A 425 -23.64 12.72 1.75
N LYS A 426 -23.98 11.45 2.00
CA LYS A 426 -25.30 11.01 2.49
C LYS A 426 -25.41 11.14 4.02
N ARG A 427 -24.29 11.29 4.72
CA ARG A 427 -24.17 11.45 6.17
C ARG A 427 -23.16 12.55 6.49
N GLU A 428 -23.41 13.33 7.53
CA GLU A 428 -22.45 14.32 8.01
C GLU A 428 -21.34 13.64 8.81
N VAL A 429 -20.09 14.01 8.50
CA VAL A 429 -18.91 13.46 9.17
C VAL A 429 -18.48 14.38 10.30
N PRO A 430 -18.44 13.90 11.55
CA PRO A 430 -18.02 14.68 12.71
C PRO A 430 -16.49 14.83 12.76
N GLU A 431 -16.02 15.81 13.50
CA GLU A 431 -14.61 15.97 13.91
C GLU A 431 -13.62 15.80 12.75
N SER A 432 -13.74 16.63 11.70
CA SER A 432 -12.89 16.56 10.51
C SER A 432 -11.41 16.79 10.83
N ILE A 433 -10.54 15.89 10.42
CA ILE A 433 -9.07 16.00 10.54
C ILE A 433 -8.36 16.15 9.20
N GLY A 434 -9.11 16.18 8.11
CA GLY A 434 -8.65 16.29 6.74
C GLY A 434 -9.75 15.96 5.77
N MET A 435 -9.45 16.02 4.50
CA MET A 435 -10.41 15.76 3.43
C MET A 435 -9.90 14.74 2.44
N GLY A 436 -10.83 13.98 1.84
CA GLY A 436 -10.63 13.17 0.66
C GLY A 436 -11.54 13.62 -0.47
N SER A 437 -11.27 13.18 -1.69
CA SER A 437 -12.08 13.56 -2.86
C SER A 437 -11.98 12.56 -4.02
N TYR A 438 -11.31 11.44 -3.82
CA TYR A 438 -11.18 10.41 -4.85
C TYR A 438 -12.46 9.56 -4.94
N ALA A 439 -12.61 8.83 -6.04
CA ALA A 439 -13.72 7.91 -6.23
C ALA A 439 -13.69 6.75 -5.21
N LEU A 440 -14.83 6.16 -4.95
CA LEU A 440 -14.91 4.80 -4.40
C LEU A 440 -14.31 3.87 -5.46
N ASP A 441 -13.05 3.53 -5.31
CA ASP A 441 -12.26 2.81 -6.30
C ASP A 441 -11.84 1.45 -5.75
N SER A 442 -12.58 0.41 -6.11
CA SER A 442 -12.22 -0.97 -5.85
C SER A 442 -11.72 -1.63 -7.13
N HIS A 443 -10.55 -2.22 -7.07
CA HIS A 443 -10.02 -3.06 -8.15
C HIS A 443 -10.67 -4.44 -8.14
N ASN A 444 -10.58 -5.16 -9.28
CA ASN A 444 -11.07 -6.53 -9.36
C ASN A 444 -10.58 -7.39 -8.20
N VAL A 445 -11.50 -8.07 -7.56
CA VAL A 445 -11.26 -8.93 -6.40
C VAL A 445 -11.04 -10.37 -6.82
N GLN A 446 -11.78 -10.82 -7.84
CA GLN A 446 -11.70 -12.18 -8.36
C GLN A 446 -12.00 -12.26 -9.84
N ARG A 447 -11.56 -13.37 -10.43
CA ARG A 447 -11.93 -13.80 -11.79
C ARG A 447 -12.61 -15.15 -11.69
N TYR A 448 -13.76 -15.32 -12.31
CA TYR A 448 -14.62 -16.48 -12.13
C TYR A 448 -15.28 -16.92 -13.43
N VAL A 449 -15.93 -18.08 -13.42
CA VAL A 449 -16.74 -18.58 -14.56
C VAL A 449 -18.19 -18.19 -14.33
N THR A 450 -18.77 -17.45 -15.27
CA THR A 450 -20.18 -17.06 -15.25
C THR A 450 -21.11 -18.27 -15.45
N PRO A 451 -22.41 -18.19 -15.12
CA PRO A 451 -23.38 -19.23 -15.44
C PRO A 451 -23.46 -19.58 -16.94
N GLY A 452 -23.07 -18.64 -17.82
CA GLY A 452 -22.97 -18.87 -19.27
C GLY A 452 -21.72 -19.63 -19.71
N GLY A 453 -20.82 -20.02 -18.78
CA GLY A 453 -19.62 -20.78 -19.08
C GLY A 453 -18.43 -19.94 -19.57
N PHE A 454 -18.45 -18.62 -19.39
CA PHE A 454 -17.41 -17.70 -19.84
C PHE A 454 -16.71 -17.02 -18.65
N VAL A 455 -15.45 -16.64 -18.84
CA VAL A 455 -14.71 -15.93 -17.80
C VAL A 455 -15.20 -14.49 -17.61
N GLN A 456 -15.24 -14.04 -16.37
CA GLN A 456 -15.52 -12.65 -16.01
C GLN A 456 -14.77 -12.23 -14.75
N ASN A 457 -14.47 -10.94 -14.64
CA ASN A 457 -13.96 -10.30 -13.42
C ASN A 457 -15.10 -9.80 -12.53
N GLU A 458 -14.83 -9.64 -11.25
CA GLU A 458 -15.79 -9.13 -10.26
C GLU A 458 -15.06 -8.26 -9.23
N GLY A 459 -15.73 -7.18 -8.78
CA GLY A 459 -15.28 -6.28 -7.73
C GLY A 459 -14.74 -4.93 -8.21
N ASP A 460 -14.82 -4.64 -9.51
CA ASP A 460 -14.38 -3.37 -10.12
C ASP A 460 -15.45 -2.29 -9.92
N ILE A 461 -15.22 -1.38 -8.95
CA ILE A 461 -16.13 -0.29 -8.60
C ILE A 461 -15.47 1.06 -8.84
N GLY A 462 -16.21 2.00 -9.47
CA GLY A 462 -15.76 3.34 -9.75
C GLY A 462 -16.87 4.37 -9.58
N VAL A 463 -17.13 4.84 -8.35
CA VAL A 463 -18.19 5.81 -8.04
C VAL A 463 -17.61 7.06 -7.43
N SER A 464 -17.65 8.18 -8.16
CA SER A 464 -17.10 9.46 -7.70
C SER A 464 -18.03 10.19 -6.74
N PRO A 465 -17.50 10.79 -5.66
CA PRO A 465 -18.26 11.72 -4.84
C PRO A 465 -18.56 13.00 -5.65
N LYS A 466 -19.68 13.64 -5.34
CA LYS A 466 -20.07 14.91 -6.00
C LYS A 466 -19.19 16.09 -5.58
N LYS A 467 -18.59 16.02 -4.40
CA LYS A 467 -17.71 17.03 -3.80
C LYS A 467 -16.73 16.35 -2.84
N PRO A 468 -15.61 17.00 -2.48
CA PRO A 468 -14.74 16.53 -1.41
C PRO A 468 -15.50 16.26 -0.12
N TYR A 469 -15.05 15.24 0.62
CA TYR A 469 -15.67 14.78 1.86
C TYR A 469 -14.70 14.92 3.05
N LYS A 470 -15.24 15.09 4.25
CA LYS A 470 -14.48 15.15 5.50
C LYS A 470 -14.05 13.74 5.93
N ILE A 471 -12.91 13.63 6.62
CA ILE A 471 -12.45 12.40 7.28
C ILE A 471 -12.48 12.63 8.79
N SER A 472 -13.16 11.74 9.52
CA SER A 472 -13.35 11.86 10.96
C SER A 472 -12.10 11.52 11.76
N LEU A 473 -11.83 12.25 12.83
CA LEU A 473 -10.83 11.94 13.86
C LEU A 473 -10.99 10.50 14.38
N GLY A 474 -12.22 10.08 14.62
CA GLY A 474 -12.51 8.74 15.10
C GLY A 474 -12.08 7.61 14.15
N SER A 475 -11.81 7.91 12.87
CA SER A 475 -11.35 6.90 11.92
C SER A 475 -9.90 6.48 12.09
N ILE A 476 -9.08 7.28 12.78
CA ILE A 476 -7.68 6.94 13.10
C ILE A 476 -7.50 6.49 14.55
N MET A 477 -8.57 6.41 15.33
CA MET A 477 -8.54 6.07 16.76
C MET A 477 -9.18 4.70 17.00
N PRO A 478 -8.49 3.75 17.65
CA PRO A 478 -9.10 2.52 18.17
C PRO A 478 -10.25 2.82 19.14
N GLN A 479 -11.04 1.82 19.51
CA GLN A 479 -11.89 1.92 20.68
C GLN A 479 -11.00 2.12 21.94
N LYS A 480 -11.40 3.02 22.85
CA LYS A 480 -10.60 3.40 24.03
C LYS A 480 -10.27 2.20 24.91
N GLU A 481 -11.21 1.29 25.02
CA GLU A 481 -11.14 0.06 25.81
C GLU A 481 -10.17 -0.97 25.21
N GLU A 482 -9.92 -0.89 23.91
CA GLU A 482 -8.96 -1.79 23.23
C GLU A 482 -7.55 -1.21 23.27
N CYS A 483 -7.36 0.07 22.93
CA CYS A 483 -6.05 0.71 22.99
C CYS A 483 -6.16 2.24 23.07
N SER A 484 -5.72 2.82 24.18
CA SER A 484 -5.91 4.24 24.50
C SER A 484 -4.73 5.14 24.12
N ASN A 485 -3.65 4.60 23.53
CA ASN A 485 -2.45 5.34 23.12
C ASN A 485 -1.89 4.93 21.75
N LEU A 486 -2.74 4.34 20.90
CA LEU A 486 -2.42 4.00 19.50
C LEU A 486 -3.24 4.88 18.55
N LEU A 487 -2.61 5.31 17.46
CA LEU A 487 -3.26 5.90 16.29
C LEU A 487 -2.94 5.04 15.07
N VAL A 488 -3.88 4.94 14.12
CA VAL A 488 -3.75 4.11 12.91
C VAL A 488 -4.06 4.97 11.69
N THR A 489 -3.07 5.22 10.85
CA THR A 489 -3.18 6.24 9.80
C THR A 489 -3.32 5.70 8.39
N VAL A 490 -3.05 4.41 8.17
CA VAL A 490 -3.17 3.75 6.87
C VAL A 490 -4.27 2.68 6.91
N CYS A 491 -4.23 1.74 7.85
CA CYS A 491 -5.28 0.75 8.08
C CYS A 491 -6.47 1.35 8.84
N VAL A 492 -6.94 2.51 8.40
CA VAL A 492 -7.96 3.31 9.09
C VAL A 492 -9.29 2.59 9.25
N SER A 493 -10.12 3.11 10.16
CA SER A 493 -11.46 2.58 10.40
C SER A 493 -12.42 3.00 9.29
N CYS A 494 -12.67 2.10 8.37
CA CYS A 494 -13.61 2.30 7.26
C CYS A 494 -14.10 0.97 6.69
N SER A 495 -15.19 1.01 5.91
CA SER A 495 -15.64 -0.12 5.10
C SER A 495 -14.68 -0.38 3.92
N HIS A 496 -14.73 -1.59 3.34
CA HIS A 496 -13.95 -1.94 2.15
C HIS A 496 -14.10 -0.90 1.04
N ILE A 497 -15.33 -0.53 0.71
CA ILE A 497 -15.55 0.39 -0.42
C ILE A 497 -15.16 1.84 -0.09
N ALA A 498 -15.35 2.29 1.14
CA ALA A 498 -14.87 3.60 1.57
C ALA A 498 -13.34 3.69 1.57
N PHE A 499 -12.66 2.58 1.92
CA PHE A 499 -11.20 2.52 1.82
C PHE A 499 -10.71 2.75 0.39
N GLY A 500 -11.43 2.31 -0.62
CA GLY A 500 -11.13 2.57 -2.03
C GLY A 500 -10.91 4.04 -2.36
N SER A 501 -11.59 4.95 -1.65
CA SER A 501 -11.45 6.40 -1.79
C SER A 501 -10.39 7.00 -0.84
N ILE A 502 -10.25 6.44 0.37
CA ILE A 502 -9.38 7.00 1.42
C ILE A 502 -7.90 6.60 1.20
N ARG A 503 -7.62 5.44 0.60
CA ARG A 503 -6.29 4.84 0.44
C ARG A 503 -5.32 5.59 -0.49
N MET A 504 -5.60 6.82 -0.83
CA MET A 504 -4.74 7.63 -1.70
C MET A 504 -3.56 8.19 -0.90
N GLU A 505 -2.36 8.17 -1.50
CA GLU A 505 -1.12 8.62 -0.82
C GLU A 505 -1.20 10.05 -0.25
N PRO A 506 -1.81 11.05 -0.95
CA PRO A 506 -2.00 12.37 -0.34
C PRO A 506 -2.87 12.31 0.93
N VAL A 507 -3.89 11.45 0.95
CA VAL A 507 -4.76 11.28 2.12
C VAL A 507 -4.00 10.63 3.27
N PHE A 508 -3.16 9.64 3.02
CA PHE A 508 -2.31 9.06 4.04
C PHE A 508 -1.36 10.08 4.67
N MET A 509 -0.78 10.98 3.86
CA MET A 509 0.04 12.09 4.38
C MET A 509 -0.78 13.07 5.26
N ILE A 510 -2.01 13.39 4.87
CA ILE A 510 -2.96 14.20 5.65
C ILE A 510 -3.24 13.55 7.00
N LEU A 511 -3.58 12.27 7.01
CA LEU A 511 -3.89 11.50 8.23
C LEU A 511 -2.66 11.34 9.12
N GLY A 512 -1.48 11.20 8.53
CA GLY A 512 -0.21 11.17 9.25
C GLY A 512 0.06 12.48 10.01
N GLN A 513 -0.08 13.63 9.34
CA GLN A 513 0.04 14.93 9.99
C GLN A 513 -0.98 15.08 11.13
N SER A 514 -2.21 14.67 10.89
CA SER A 514 -3.28 14.77 11.90
C SER A 514 -3.02 13.88 13.11
N ALA A 515 -2.53 12.65 12.90
CA ALA A 515 -2.11 11.76 13.99
C ALA A 515 -0.93 12.34 14.79
N GLY A 516 0.06 12.93 14.09
CA GLY A 516 1.16 13.63 14.74
C GLY A 516 0.71 14.79 15.62
N THR A 517 -0.27 15.57 15.14
CA THR A 517 -0.91 16.67 15.90
C THR A 517 -1.60 16.15 17.16
N VAL A 518 -2.43 15.11 17.01
CA VAL A 518 -3.14 14.48 18.15
C VAL A 518 -2.14 13.94 19.18
N ALA A 519 -1.12 13.22 18.74
CA ALA A 519 -0.10 12.65 19.62
C ALA A 519 0.66 13.75 20.40
N ALA A 520 1.09 14.81 19.71
CA ALA A 520 1.85 15.89 20.35
C ALA A 520 1.00 16.69 21.33
N LEU A 521 -0.25 17.03 21.01
CA LEU A 521 -1.19 17.70 21.91
C LEU A 521 -1.48 16.86 23.17
N ALA A 522 -1.72 15.56 23.01
CA ALA A 522 -1.96 14.65 24.14
C ALA A 522 -0.79 14.65 25.13
N LEU A 523 0.44 14.66 24.61
CA LEU A 523 1.66 14.74 25.42
C LEU A 523 1.83 16.09 26.11
N GLU A 524 1.49 17.18 25.41
CA GLU A 524 1.63 18.54 25.92
C GLU A 524 0.71 18.80 27.12
N ILE A 525 -0.57 18.44 26.99
CA ILE A 525 -1.56 18.66 28.04
C ILE A 525 -1.71 17.46 29.00
N ARG A 526 -0.92 16.39 28.79
CA ARG A 526 -0.88 15.16 29.62
C ARG A 526 -2.23 14.46 29.74
N LYS A 527 -2.97 14.39 28.64
CA LYS A 527 -4.25 13.67 28.53
C LYS A 527 -4.12 12.45 27.63
N SER A 528 -5.10 11.55 27.69
CA SER A 528 -5.27 10.50 26.68
C SER A 528 -5.61 11.14 25.32
N ILE A 529 -5.22 10.50 24.21
CA ILE A 529 -5.64 10.91 22.87
C ILE A 529 -7.15 10.98 22.73
N HIS A 530 -7.90 10.16 23.50
CA HIS A 530 -9.36 10.13 23.51
C HIS A 530 -10.03 11.27 24.28
N ASP A 531 -9.27 11.95 25.13
CA ASP A 531 -9.78 13.00 26.05
C ASP A 531 -9.37 14.41 25.60
N LEU A 532 -8.85 14.53 24.37
CA LEU A 532 -8.53 15.81 23.76
C LEU A 532 -9.81 16.54 23.30
N SER A 533 -9.80 17.85 23.40
CA SER A 533 -10.83 18.68 22.77
C SER A 533 -10.60 18.69 21.26
N TYR A 534 -11.65 18.38 20.49
CA TYR A 534 -11.59 18.48 19.04
C TYR A 534 -11.29 19.92 18.58
N GLU A 535 -11.77 20.93 19.30
CA GLU A 535 -11.52 22.33 18.97
C GLU A 535 -10.04 22.68 19.04
N GLU A 536 -9.28 22.14 20.02
CA GLU A 536 -7.83 22.31 20.12
C GLU A 536 -7.12 21.64 18.95
N ILE A 537 -7.51 20.42 18.60
CA ILE A 537 -6.98 19.67 17.44
C ILE A 537 -7.27 20.45 16.15
N ARG A 538 -8.52 20.87 15.96
CA ARG A 538 -8.98 21.62 14.78
C ARG A 538 -8.18 22.92 14.59
N ALA A 539 -8.06 23.70 15.66
CA ALA A 539 -7.31 24.96 15.62
C ALA A 539 -5.86 24.73 15.22
N LYS A 540 -5.20 23.73 15.77
CA LYS A 540 -3.80 23.40 15.43
C LYS A 540 -3.65 22.92 13.99
N LEU A 541 -4.55 22.03 13.51
CA LEU A 541 -4.51 21.53 12.13
C LEU A 541 -4.68 22.67 11.12
N ILE A 542 -5.62 23.58 11.35
CA ILE A 542 -5.83 24.75 10.48
C ILE A 542 -4.60 25.66 10.50
N ASN A 543 -4.03 25.92 11.67
CA ASN A 543 -2.82 26.75 11.80
C ASN A 543 -1.63 26.13 11.04
N ASP A 544 -1.55 24.81 10.96
CA ASP A 544 -0.51 24.07 10.24
C ASP A 544 -0.87 23.80 8.77
N GLY A 545 -1.85 24.52 8.23
CA GLY A 545 -2.20 24.51 6.81
C GLY A 545 -3.06 23.34 6.35
N GLN A 546 -3.60 22.51 7.26
CA GLN A 546 -4.56 21.46 6.89
C GLN A 546 -5.90 22.05 6.44
N ILE A 547 -6.53 21.37 5.49
CA ILE A 547 -7.84 21.75 4.95
C ILE A 547 -8.87 20.78 5.52
N LEU A 548 -9.79 21.29 6.33
CA LEU A 548 -10.78 20.50 7.05
C LEU A 548 -12.19 20.64 6.49
N GLU A 549 -12.39 21.61 5.61
CA GLU A 549 -13.69 21.93 5.00
C GLU A 549 -13.50 22.37 3.55
N TYR A 550 -14.41 21.99 2.69
CA TYR A 550 -14.48 22.46 1.30
C TYR A 550 -15.60 23.51 1.21
N LYS A 551 -15.24 24.71 0.75
CA LYS A 551 -16.14 25.85 0.61
C LYS A 551 -16.82 25.87 -0.76
#